data_da62a8b0e9cb5bf1ee7a7e14e8d51f95
#
_entry.id   da62a8b0e9cb5bf1ee7a7e14e8d51f95
#
_cell.length_a   1.000
_cell.length_b   1.000
_cell.length_c   1.000
_cell.angle_alpha   90.00
_cell.angle_beta   90.00
_cell.angle_gamma   90.00
#
_symmetry.space_group_name_H-M   'P 1'
#
loop_
_entity.id
_entity.type
_entity.pdbx_description
1 polymer ?
#
loop_
_entity_poly.entity_id
_entity_poly.type
_entity_poly.pdbx_seq_one_letter_code
_entity_poly.pdbx_strand_id
1 'polypeptide(L)'
;MSLLKRFGAMGSSSRKKIKKDNHLTKKKRWQSRFRTTLFLQPLTILITSFAIILLVFNGLLKLFLAEEAFTAIQNQYDTLDALYVGEDLPKISDGNIFETTYAIVDENFNIKYISASTYDLSEKQISEKVVDYFSDNKSIDWFDDEFDNSSQHFKKVKVYDSTYMVKMQEYPGTFSESYIKQDSDDSKSQNYYVFVFANVTPIADFETYINYLLLSLMVIVGLIAIITIFLTSRKLDKHFGALKSYILRVGNREGDLQPENFAYREFNEVGQTVEKMNDMIDANQRSQQLFFQNSSHELRTPLMSIQGYAEAIKEGVAADDQEAASVILDESRKMAELVDDILTLSKMESAQQPLKLENFNMVDLLYDVSWHLKAKADARGLVFEHRFASDYLDIEADEKLIERAIANILSNAVRYAKKTVSISCELLENQMLEIRLSNDGKTISDKDKAHLFERFYKGEGGHFGIGLAITKEIIERHHGDIQVTSDDQETCFVITLPLHQH
;
A
#
# COMPACT_ATOMS: atom_id res chain seq x y z
N MET A 1 13.69 29.89 51.40
CA MET A 1 14.00 29.64 49.97
C MET A 1 14.22 28.17 49.62
N SER A 2 13.73 27.23 50.41
CA SER A 2 13.93 25.77 50.20
C SER A 2 12.63 24.96 49.91
N LEU A 3 11.48 25.58 49.93
CA LEU A 3 10.15 24.90 49.71
C LEU A 3 9.63 24.99 48.25
N LEU A 4 10.11 25.91 47.44
CA LEU A 4 9.69 26.08 46.02
C LEU A 4 10.41 25.17 45.02
N LYS A 5 11.54 24.52 45.41
CA LYS A 5 12.24 23.52 44.53
C LYS A 5 11.67 22.12 44.58
N ARG A 6 10.82 21.75 45.56
CA ARG A 6 10.21 20.42 45.66
C ARG A 6 8.92 20.23 44.86
N PHE A 7 8.23 21.30 44.51
CA PHE A 7 7.00 21.22 43.71
C PHE A 7 7.23 21.19 42.19
N GLY A 8 8.39 21.62 41.72
CA GLY A 8 8.74 21.58 40.28
C GLY A 8 9.12 20.20 39.77
N ALA A 9 9.62 19.32 40.64
CA ALA A 9 10.09 17.98 40.24
C ALA A 9 8.97 16.92 40.17
N MET A 10 7.85 17.14 40.87
CA MET A 10 6.71 16.19 40.84
C MET A 10 5.80 16.35 39.60
N GLY A 11 5.75 17.56 39.02
CA GLY A 11 4.92 17.83 37.84
C GLY A 11 5.46 17.25 36.53
N SER A 12 6.77 17.09 36.41
CA SER A 12 7.40 16.59 35.16
C SER A 12 7.39 15.07 35.05
N SER A 13 7.46 14.36 36.16
CA SER A 13 7.42 12.88 36.20
C SER A 13 6.02 12.34 35.90
N SER A 14 4.95 12.96 36.43
CA SER A 14 3.57 12.56 36.16
C SER A 14 3.16 12.84 34.72
N ARG A 15 3.58 13.96 34.11
CA ARG A 15 3.27 14.27 32.70
C ARG A 15 4.01 13.34 31.71
N LYS A 16 5.23 12.87 32.04
CA LYS A 16 5.94 11.88 31.20
C LYS A 16 5.32 10.50 31.32
N LYS A 17 4.82 10.09 32.50
CA LYS A 17 4.12 8.80 32.68
C LYS A 17 2.78 8.77 31.96
N ILE A 18 1.97 9.84 32.04
CA ILE A 18 0.68 9.97 31.33
C ILE A 18 0.86 10.01 29.81
N LYS A 19 1.94 10.67 29.30
CA LYS A 19 2.24 10.63 27.86
C LYS A 19 2.71 9.26 27.38
N LYS A 20 3.47 8.51 28.20
CA LYS A 20 3.94 7.15 27.85
C LYS A 20 2.79 6.12 27.86
N ASP A 21 1.85 6.23 28.81
CA ASP A 21 0.67 5.38 28.85
C ASP A 21 -0.33 5.68 27.75
N ASN A 22 -0.48 6.96 27.34
CA ASN A 22 -1.33 7.33 26.18
C ASN A 22 -0.75 6.85 24.84
N HIS A 23 0.58 6.76 24.69
CA HIS A 23 1.21 6.19 23.49
C HIS A 23 1.06 4.67 23.43
N LEU A 24 1.15 3.98 24.59
CA LEU A 24 0.97 2.52 24.67
C LEU A 24 -0.50 2.11 24.47
N THR A 25 -1.46 2.89 24.99
CA THR A 25 -2.88 2.65 24.78
C THR A 25 -3.33 2.96 23.34
N LYS A 26 -2.76 3.98 22.67
CA LYS A 26 -3.00 4.24 21.25
C LYS A 26 -2.43 3.13 20.36
N LYS A 27 -1.23 2.59 20.64
CA LYS A 27 -0.66 1.46 19.90
C LYS A 27 -1.50 0.18 20.06
N LYS A 28 -1.97 -0.13 21.28
CA LYS A 28 -2.86 -1.28 21.50
C LYS A 28 -4.21 -1.15 20.78
N ARG A 29 -4.77 0.06 20.72
CA ARG A 29 -6.03 0.33 20.02
C ARG A 29 -5.90 0.22 18.49
N TRP A 30 -4.73 0.51 17.93
CA TRP A 30 -4.48 0.36 16.50
C TRP A 30 -4.25 -1.10 16.10
N GLN A 31 -3.53 -1.86 16.93
CA GLN A 31 -3.35 -3.31 16.72
C GLN A 31 -4.68 -4.08 16.81
N SER A 32 -5.60 -3.71 17.73
CA SER A 32 -6.93 -4.30 17.80
C SER A 32 -7.80 -3.94 16.59
N ARG A 33 -7.68 -2.73 16.02
CA ARG A 33 -8.41 -2.31 14.82
C ARG A 33 -7.98 -3.06 13.57
N PHE A 34 -6.68 -3.25 13.35
CA PHE A 34 -6.19 -4.00 12.19
C PHE A 34 -6.68 -5.44 12.22
N ARG A 35 -6.58 -6.07 13.37
CA ARG A 35 -7.03 -7.45 13.61
C ARG A 35 -8.54 -7.57 13.41
N THR A 36 -9.35 -6.67 14.00
CA THR A 36 -10.80 -6.66 13.82
C THR A 36 -11.23 -6.36 12.39
N THR A 37 -10.55 -5.49 11.67
CA THR A 37 -10.89 -5.16 10.29
C THR A 37 -10.62 -6.34 9.35
N LEU A 38 -9.52 -7.05 9.54
CA LEU A 38 -9.14 -8.19 8.71
C LEU A 38 -10.10 -9.40 8.88
N PHE A 39 -10.77 -9.51 10.04
CA PHE A 39 -11.71 -10.59 10.33
C PHE A 39 -13.16 -10.19 10.07
N LEU A 40 -13.56 -8.97 10.43
CA LEU A 40 -14.94 -8.54 10.27
C LEU A 40 -15.33 -8.29 8.80
N GLN A 41 -14.42 -7.77 7.98
CA GLN A 41 -14.74 -7.45 6.58
C GLN A 41 -15.21 -8.66 5.75
N PRO A 42 -14.49 -9.80 5.69
CA PRO A 42 -14.98 -10.96 4.93
C PRO A 42 -16.30 -11.52 5.50
N LEU A 43 -16.45 -11.49 6.82
CA LEU A 43 -17.66 -11.97 7.48
C LEU A 43 -18.88 -11.07 7.19
N THR A 44 -18.71 -9.74 7.22
CA THR A 44 -19.78 -8.81 6.87
C THR A 44 -20.15 -8.92 5.40
N ILE A 45 -19.20 -9.07 4.48
CA ILE A 45 -19.46 -9.29 3.06
C ILE A 45 -20.26 -10.58 2.86
N LEU A 46 -19.88 -11.66 3.52
CA LEU A 46 -20.58 -12.94 3.44
C LEU A 46 -22.05 -12.81 3.92
N ILE A 47 -22.27 -12.21 5.09
CA ILE A 47 -23.61 -12.04 5.66
C ILE A 47 -24.48 -11.13 4.78
N THR A 48 -23.94 -10.00 4.32
CA THR A 48 -24.68 -9.06 3.46
C THR A 48 -25.02 -9.68 2.10
N SER A 49 -24.08 -10.40 1.50
CA SER A 49 -24.31 -11.13 0.25
C SER A 49 -25.43 -12.17 0.38
N PHE A 50 -25.40 -12.95 1.46
CA PHE A 50 -26.46 -13.93 1.71
C PHE A 50 -27.83 -13.29 1.97
N ALA A 51 -27.87 -12.18 2.74
CA ALA A 51 -29.11 -11.45 2.98
C ALA A 51 -29.73 -10.92 1.69
N ILE A 52 -28.90 -10.39 0.78
CA ILE A 52 -29.35 -9.92 -0.54
C ILE A 52 -29.87 -11.09 -1.39
N ILE A 53 -29.13 -12.20 -1.45
CA ILE A 53 -29.56 -13.39 -2.20
C ILE A 53 -30.92 -13.89 -1.70
N LEU A 54 -31.09 -13.99 -0.39
CA LEU A 54 -32.35 -14.47 0.22
C LEU A 54 -33.50 -13.51 -0.08
N LEU A 55 -33.28 -12.20 -0.01
CA LEU A 55 -34.29 -11.20 -0.33
C LEU A 55 -34.70 -11.24 -1.80
N VAL A 56 -33.72 -11.29 -2.71
CA VAL A 56 -33.98 -11.35 -4.14
C VAL A 56 -34.66 -12.65 -4.52
N PHE A 57 -34.20 -13.78 -3.98
CA PHE A 57 -34.82 -15.09 -4.24
C PHE A 57 -36.29 -15.13 -3.79
N ASN A 58 -36.61 -14.70 -2.56
CA ASN A 58 -37.97 -14.66 -2.08
C ASN A 58 -38.85 -13.69 -2.88
N GLY A 59 -38.29 -12.53 -3.30
CA GLY A 59 -38.99 -11.60 -4.17
C GLY A 59 -39.36 -12.22 -5.52
N LEU A 60 -38.40 -12.85 -6.18
CA LEU A 60 -38.62 -13.52 -7.48
C LEU A 60 -39.56 -14.71 -7.36
N LEU A 61 -39.43 -15.50 -6.29
CA LEU A 61 -40.32 -16.64 -6.05
C LEU A 61 -41.77 -16.18 -5.88
N LYS A 62 -42.03 -15.14 -5.10
CA LYS A 62 -43.36 -14.57 -4.92
C LYS A 62 -43.98 -14.06 -6.22
N LEU A 63 -43.19 -13.38 -7.03
CA LEU A 63 -43.65 -12.90 -8.34
C LEU A 63 -43.97 -14.05 -9.28
N PHE A 64 -43.09 -15.05 -9.39
CA PHE A 64 -43.30 -16.22 -10.22
C PHE A 64 -44.57 -16.99 -9.82
N LEU A 65 -44.73 -17.21 -8.51
CA LEU A 65 -45.88 -17.96 -8.00
C LEU A 65 -47.21 -17.22 -8.14
N ALA A 66 -47.18 -15.90 -8.03
CA ALA A 66 -48.37 -15.07 -8.27
C ALA A 66 -48.77 -15.10 -9.74
N GLU A 67 -47.81 -15.04 -10.66
CA GLU A 67 -48.05 -15.13 -12.10
C GLU A 67 -48.58 -16.48 -12.52
N GLU A 68 -48.07 -17.58 -11.97
CA GLU A 68 -48.51 -18.93 -12.26
C GLU A 68 -49.94 -19.20 -11.74
N ALA A 69 -50.26 -18.76 -10.51
CA ALA A 69 -51.60 -18.83 -9.97
C ALA A 69 -52.61 -18.00 -10.80
N PHE A 70 -52.17 -16.83 -11.26
CA PHE A 70 -52.96 -16.00 -12.17
C PHE A 70 -53.27 -16.73 -13.47
N THR A 71 -52.24 -17.30 -14.09
CA THR A 71 -52.38 -18.05 -15.35
C THR A 71 -53.33 -19.23 -15.19
N ALA A 72 -53.25 -19.98 -14.09
CA ALA A 72 -54.14 -21.09 -13.79
C ALA A 72 -55.61 -20.64 -13.68
N ILE A 73 -55.86 -19.53 -12.94
CA ILE A 73 -57.24 -19.00 -12.80
C ILE A 73 -57.76 -18.48 -14.15
N GLN A 74 -56.92 -17.80 -14.94
CA GLN A 74 -57.33 -17.30 -16.26
C GLN A 74 -57.66 -18.41 -17.23
N ASN A 75 -56.85 -19.46 -17.31
CA ASN A 75 -57.10 -20.64 -18.12
C ASN A 75 -58.44 -21.29 -17.75
N GLN A 76 -58.82 -21.26 -16.45
CA GLN A 76 -60.09 -21.79 -16.02
C GLN A 76 -61.25 -20.91 -16.52
N TYR A 77 -61.10 -19.58 -16.52
CA TYR A 77 -62.09 -18.66 -17.08
C TYR A 77 -62.22 -18.85 -18.60
N ASP A 78 -61.12 -18.97 -19.33
CA ASP A 78 -61.15 -19.21 -20.77
C ASP A 78 -61.92 -20.51 -21.11
N THR A 79 -61.78 -21.52 -20.27
CA THR A 79 -62.55 -22.77 -20.38
C THR A 79 -64.05 -22.55 -20.11
N LEU A 80 -64.37 -21.78 -19.07
CA LEU A 80 -65.77 -21.43 -18.74
C LEU A 80 -66.41 -20.55 -19.78
N ASP A 81 -65.68 -19.59 -20.35
CA ASP A 81 -66.16 -18.73 -21.45
C ASP A 81 -66.46 -19.53 -22.70
N ALA A 82 -65.61 -20.49 -23.06
CA ALA A 82 -65.89 -21.41 -24.20
C ALA A 82 -67.18 -22.28 -23.97
N LEU A 83 -67.34 -22.77 -22.76
CA LEU A 83 -68.54 -23.52 -22.37
C LEU A 83 -69.78 -22.63 -22.36
N TYR A 84 -69.64 -21.36 -21.94
CA TYR A 84 -70.77 -20.42 -21.92
C TYR A 84 -71.22 -20.02 -23.32
N VAL A 85 -70.31 -19.84 -24.25
CA VAL A 85 -70.62 -19.49 -25.66
C VAL A 85 -70.98 -20.74 -26.50
N GLY A 86 -70.72 -21.95 -26.03
CA GLY A 86 -70.94 -23.20 -26.74
C GLY A 86 -69.90 -23.52 -27.80
N GLU A 87 -68.70 -23.01 -27.61
CA GLU A 87 -67.51 -23.30 -28.43
C GLU A 87 -66.78 -24.57 -27.96
N ASP A 88 -65.93 -25.13 -28.83
CA ASP A 88 -65.05 -26.24 -28.46
C ASP A 88 -64.09 -25.82 -27.32
N LEU A 89 -63.93 -26.72 -26.35
CA LEU A 89 -63.05 -26.53 -25.21
C LEU A 89 -61.61 -26.16 -25.65
N PRO A 90 -61.05 -25.10 -25.16
CA PRO A 90 -59.64 -24.76 -25.43
C PRO A 90 -58.76 -25.92 -24.92
N LYS A 91 -57.69 -26.25 -25.64
CA LYS A 91 -56.70 -27.22 -25.18
C LYS A 91 -56.07 -26.69 -23.89
N ILE A 92 -56.50 -27.23 -22.74
CA ILE A 92 -55.90 -26.93 -21.46
C ILE A 92 -54.42 -27.40 -21.53
N SER A 93 -53.49 -26.51 -21.25
CA SER A 93 -52.10 -26.88 -21.11
C SER A 93 -51.95 -27.79 -19.89
N ASP A 94 -51.51 -29.04 -20.09
CA ASP A 94 -51.24 -30.05 -19.04
C ASP A 94 -50.10 -29.64 -18.07
N GLY A 95 -49.96 -28.39 -17.73
CA GLY A 95 -48.83 -27.87 -16.97
C GLY A 95 -49.15 -26.90 -15.84
N ASN A 96 -50.42 -26.74 -15.46
CA ASN A 96 -50.77 -25.85 -14.36
C ASN A 96 -50.28 -26.42 -13.03
N ILE A 97 -49.42 -25.67 -12.34
CA ILE A 97 -48.91 -26.02 -10.99
C ILE A 97 -50.02 -25.96 -9.95
N PHE A 98 -51.08 -25.18 -10.24
CA PHE A 98 -52.22 -24.99 -9.35
C PHE A 98 -53.47 -25.67 -9.84
N GLU A 99 -54.08 -26.44 -8.96
CA GLU A 99 -55.43 -26.91 -9.16
C GLU A 99 -56.43 -25.78 -8.89
N THR A 100 -57.32 -25.54 -9.82
CA THR A 100 -58.35 -24.50 -9.71
C THR A 100 -59.72 -25.15 -9.51
N THR A 101 -60.49 -24.53 -8.63
CA THR A 101 -61.89 -24.88 -8.39
C THR A 101 -62.76 -23.66 -8.69
N TYR A 102 -64.00 -23.86 -9.15
CA TYR A 102 -64.91 -22.74 -9.36
C TYR A 102 -66.27 -23.01 -8.76
N ALA A 103 -66.94 -21.91 -8.37
CA ALA A 103 -68.33 -21.94 -7.90
C ALA A 103 -69.18 -20.92 -8.67
N ILE A 104 -70.39 -21.32 -9.08
CA ILE A 104 -71.35 -20.43 -9.72
C ILE A 104 -72.41 -20.08 -8.69
N VAL A 105 -72.69 -18.79 -8.54
CA VAL A 105 -73.69 -18.28 -7.59
C VAL A 105 -74.66 -17.33 -8.29
N ASP A 106 -75.84 -17.17 -7.71
CA ASP A 106 -76.87 -16.25 -8.19
C ASP A 106 -76.59 -14.81 -7.61
N GLU A 107 -77.38 -13.81 -7.95
CA GLU A 107 -77.28 -12.42 -7.46
C GLU A 107 -77.39 -12.31 -5.96
N ASN A 108 -77.89 -13.30 -5.25
CA ASN A 108 -77.99 -13.36 -3.80
C ASN A 108 -76.86 -14.17 -3.17
N PHE A 109 -75.79 -14.52 -3.94
CA PHE A 109 -74.69 -15.39 -3.55
C PHE A 109 -75.10 -16.79 -3.11
N ASN A 110 -76.29 -17.30 -3.54
CA ASN A 110 -76.62 -18.69 -3.35
C ASN A 110 -75.90 -19.57 -4.36
N ILE A 111 -75.22 -20.58 -3.87
CA ILE A 111 -74.43 -21.47 -4.71
C ILE A 111 -75.35 -22.35 -5.55
N LYS A 112 -75.22 -22.28 -6.86
CA LYS A 112 -75.91 -23.08 -7.83
C LYS A 112 -75.10 -24.27 -8.30
N TYR A 113 -73.75 -24.10 -8.43
CA TYR A 113 -72.88 -25.17 -8.88
C TYR A 113 -71.52 -25.03 -8.25
N ILE A 114 -70.85 -26.14 -7.98
CA ILE A 114 -69.43 -26.20 -7.56
C ILE A 114 -68.75 -27.28 -8.42
N SER A 115 -67.58 -26.95 -8.99
CA SER A 115 -66.78 -27.86 -9.81
C SER A 115 -66.07 -28.94 -9.00
N ALA A 116 -66.18 -28.93 -7.69
CA ALA A 116 -65.57 -29.91 -6.81
C ALA A 116 -66.05 -31.34 -7.09
N SER A 117 -65.13 -32.28 -7.02
CA SER A 117 -65.48 -33.71 -7.15
C SER A 117 -66.55 -34.06 -6.15
N THR A 118 -67.62 -34.80 -6.61
CA THR A 118 -68.75 -35.18 -5.78
C THR A 118 -68.40 -36.01 -4.53
N TYR A 119 -67.10 -36.40 -4.41
CA TYR A 119 -66.60 -37.24 -3.33
C TYR A 119 -65.72 -36.46 -2.35
N ASP A 120 -65.33 -35.20 -2.66
CA ASP A 120 -64.52 -34.42 -1.77
C ASP A 120 -65.32 -33.37 -0.98
N LEU A 121 -65.82 -33.84 0.18
CA LEU A 121 -66.58 -33.02 1.12
C LEU A 121 -65.78 -31.76 1.60
N SER A 122 -64.44 -31.82 1.55
CA SER A 122 -63.56 -30.72 1.97
C SER A 122 -63.59 -29.58 0.96
N GLU A 123 -63.54 -29.87 -0.34
CA GLU A 123 -63.58 -28.84 -1.40
C GLU A 123 -64.95 -28.14 -1.44
N LYS A 124 -66.01 -28.84 -1.19
CA LYS A 124 -67.36 -28.26 -1.10
C LYS A 124 -67.47 -27.30 0.08
N GLN A 125 -66.98 -27.68 1.26
CA GLN A 125 -66.97 -26.83 2.44
C GLN A 125 -66.07 -25.59 2.26
N ILE A 126 -64.94 -25.74 1.57
CA ILE A 126 -64.06 -24.65 1.24
C ILE A 126 -64.76 -23.68 0.27
N SER A 127 -65.38 -24.18 -0.78
CA SER A 127 -66.11 -23.36 -1.73
C SER A 127 -67.25 -22.58 -1.07
N GLU A 128 -68.02 -23.22 -0.18
CA GLU A 128 -69.05 -22.57 0.62
C GLU A 128 -68.47 -21.44 1.48
N LYS A 129 -67.36 -21.68 2.13
CA LYS A 129 -66.66 -20.68 2.95
C LYS A 129 -66.09 -19.54 2.15
N VAL A 130 -65.52 -19.78 0.96
CA VAL A 130 -65.04 -18.73 0.06
C VAL A 130 -66.22 -17.85 -0.37
N VAL A 131 -67.33 -18.43 -0.77
CA VAL A 131 -68.54 -17.68 -1.16
C VAL A 131 -69.11 -16.90 0.00
N ASP A 132 -69.25 -17.52 1.19
CA ASP A 132 -69.72 -16.86 2.42
C ASP A 132 -68.84 -15.63 2.76
N TYR A 133 -67.50 -15.77 2.65
CA TYR A 133 -66.62 -14.65 2.89
C TYR A 133 -66.93 -13.43 2.01
N PHE A 134 -67.26 -13.64 0.76
CA PHE A 134 -67.61 -12.59 -0.18
C PHE A 134 -69.06 -12.12 -0.01
N SER A 135 -70.00 -13.00 0.41
CA SER A 135 -71.36 -12.66 0.74
C SER A 135 -71.44 -11.74 1.98
N ASP A 136 -70.66 -12.04 3.02
CA ASP A 136 -70.64 -11.26 4.24
C ASP A 136 -69.94 -9.89 4.05
N ASN A 137 -69.09 -9.78 3.09
CA ASN A 137 -68.29 -8.58 2.79
C ASN A 137 -68.78 -7.90 1.49
N LYS A 138 -70.09 -7.75 1.29
CA LYS A 138 -70.71 -7.10 0.11
C LYS A 138 -70.22 -5.68 -0.20
N SER A 139 -69.52 -5.00 0.76
CA SER A 139 -68.93 -3.67 0.60
C SER A 139 -67.45 -3.72 0.20
N ILE A 140 -66.89 -4.92 -0.13
CA ILE A 140 -65.52 -5.00 -0.60
C ILE A 140 -65.49 -4.47 -2.03
N ASP A 141 -64.89 -3.27 -2.16
CA ASP A 141 -64.61 -2.67 -3.46
C ASP A 141 -63.63 -3.60 -4.22
N TRP A 142 -64.19 -4.35 -5.17
CA TRP A 142 -63.37 -5.22 -6.04
C TRP A 142 -62.44 -4.42 -6.92
N PHE A 143 -62.53 -3.10 -6.83
CA PHE A 143 -61.84 -2.10 -7.63
C PHE A 143 -60.78 -1.36 -6.86
N ASP A 144 -60.60 -1.65 -5.56
CA ASP A 144 -59.60 -0.90 -4.77
C ASP A 144 -58.25 -1.60 -4.78
N ASP A 145 -57.34 -0.85 -5.33
CA ASP A 145 -55.96 -1.11 -5.68
C ASP A 145 -55.05 -1.47 -4.50
N GLU A 146 -54.38 -2.57 -4.62
CA GLU A 146 -53.03 -2.65 -4.04
C GLU A 146 -51.99 -3.34 -4.94
N PHE A 147 -52.31 -3.60 -6.22
CA PHE A 147 -51.31 -3.99 -7.22
C PHE A 147 -51.60 -3.30 -8.55
N ASP A 148 -50.85 -2.24 -8.77
CA ASP A 148 -50.85 -1.42 -9.96
C ASP A 148 -50.59 -2.20 -11.26
N ASN A 149 -51.27 -1.72 -12.31
CA ASN A 149 -51.00 -1.87 -13.74
C ASN A 149 -51.36 -3.14 -14.53
N SER A 150 -52.22 -4.00 -14.07
CA SER A 150 -52.96 -4.85 -15.04
C SER A 150 -54.36 -5.13 -14.55
N SER A 151 -55.31 -4.78 -15.35
CA SER A 151 -56.78 -4.86 -15.26
C SER A 151 -57.40 -6.19 -14.77
N GLN A 152 -56.92 -6.76 -13.65
CA GLN A 152 -57.38 -8.06 -13.17
C GLN A 152 -57.37 -8.12 -11.64
N HIS A 153 -58.59 -8.06 -11.06
CA HIS A 153 -58.81 -8.02 -9.63
C HIS A 153 -58.74 -9.42 -9.00
N PHE A 154 -57.65 -9.74 -8.33
CA PHE A 154 -57.51 -10.95 -7.52
C PHE A 154 -57.49 -10.60 -6.04
N LYS A 155 -58.10 -11.46 -5.22
CA LYS A 155 -58.07 -11.33 -3.79
C LYS A 155 -57.54 -12.57 -3.14
N LYS A 156 -56.63 -12.40 -2.14
CA LYS A 156 -56.19 -13.51 -1.31
C LYS A 156 -57.12 -13.68 -0.13
N VAL A 157 -57.71 -14.90 -0.01
CA VAL A 157 -58.62 -15.24 1.07
C VAL A 157 -58.02 -16.38 1.86
N LYS A 158 -58.00 -16.28 3.18
CA LYS A 158 -57.60 -17.37 4.06
C LYS A 158 -58.84 -18.10 4.56
N VAL A 159 -58.94 -19.36 4.22
CA VAL A 159 -60.03 -20.24 4.68
C VAL A 159 -59.38 -21.38 5.45
N TYR A 160 -59.70 -21.52 6.75
CA TYR A 160 -59.02 -22.42 7.70
C TYR A 160 -57.51 -22.20 7.67
N ASP A 161 -56.72 -23.22 7.46
CA ASP A 161 -55.23 -23.14 7.37
C ASP A 161 -54.74 -22.95 5.93
N SER A 162 -55.66 -22.83 4.97
CA SER A 162 -55.30 -22.69 3.56
C SER A 162 -55.52 -21.27 3.06
N THR A 163 -54.65 -20.83 2.15
CA THR A 163 -54.73 -19.55 1.45
C THR A 163 -55.13 -19.79 0.00
N TYR A 164 -56.16 -19.10 -0.41
CA TYR A 164 -56.70 -19.17 -1.77
C TYR A 164 -56.52 -17.83 -2.48
N MET A 165 -56.14 -17.87 -3.75
CA MET A 165 -56.23 -16.74 -4.66
C MET A 165 -57.54 -16.83 -5.41
N VAL A 166 -58.38 -15.80 -5.35
CA VAL A 166 -59.77 -15.81 -5.86
C VAL A 166 -59.96 -14.67 -6.84
N LYS A 167 -60.63 -14.97 -7.97
CA LYS A 167 -61.15 -13.97 -8.92
C LYS A 167 -62.63 -14.20 -9.08
N MET A 168 -63.42 -13.14 -9.24
CA MET A 168 -64.81 -13.16 -9.56
C MET A 168 -65.07 -12.54 -10.93
N GLN A 169 -65.96 -13.13 -11.70
CA GLN A 169 -66.41 -12.59 -12.98
C GLN A 169 -67.93 -12.70 -13.07
N GLU A 170 -68.59 -11.68 -13.63
CA GLU A 170 -70.06 -11.64 -13.85
C GLU A 170 -70.35 -12.20 -15.23
N TYR A 171 -71.37 -13.07 -15.29
CA TYR A 171 -71.89 -13.66 -16.51
C TYR A 171 -73.38 -13.28 -16.65
N PRO A 172 -73.74 -12.45 -17.66
CA PRO A 172 -75.15 -12.08 -17.90
C PRO A 172 -75.84 -13.18 -18.61
N GLY A 173 -76.97 -13.65 -18.08
CA GLY A 173 -77.84 -14.68 -18.71
C GLY A 173 -77.71 -16.06 -18.13
N THR A 174 -78.27 -17.06 -18.74
CA THR A 174 -78.37 -18.46 -18.22
C THR A 174 -77.17 -19.29 -18.71
N PHE A 175 -76.49 -19.98 -17.79
CA PHE A 175 -75.60 -21.09 -18.14
C PHE A 175 -76.44 -22.27 -18.71
N SER A 176 -75.88 -23.10 -19.61
CA SER A 176 -76.49 -24.24 -20.20
C SER A 176 -77.12 -25.13 -19.11
N GLU A 177 -78.33 -25.69 -19.39
CA GLU A 177 -79.12 -26.51 -18.47
C GLU A 177 -78.35 -27.69 -17.83
N SER A 178 -77.28 -28.14 -18.42
CA SER A 178 -76.40 -29.20 -17.87
C SER A 178 -75.69 -28.86 -16.59
N TYR A 179 -75.46 -27.56 -16.28
CA TYR A 179 -74.72 -27.10 -15.14
C TYR A 179 -75.52 -26.49 -13.99
N ILE A 180 -76.76 -26.10 -14.28
CA ILE A 180 -77.62 -25.48 -13.27
C ILE A 180 -78.93 -26.34 -13.22
N LYS A 181 -79.25 -26.94 -12.07
CA LYS A 181 -80.58 -27.55 -11.84
C LYS A 181 -81.62 -26.45 -11.97
N GLN A 182 -82.44 -26.56 -13.03
CA GLN A 182 -83.54 -25.64 -13.26
C GLN A 182 -84.57 -25.78 -12.11
N ASP A 183 -84.67 -24.80 -11.28
CA ASP A 183 -85.88 -24.54 -10.56
C ASP A 183 -86.83 -23.83 -11.51
N SER A 184 -87.82 -24.57 -11.98
CA SER A 184 -88.83 -24.10 -12.89
C SER A 184 -89.73 -23.09 -12.24
N ASP A 185 -89.42 -21.80 -12.33
CA ASP A 185 -90.41 -20.72 -12.38
C ASP A 185 -89.83 -19.32 -12.29
N ASP A 186 -88.89 -18.90 -13.11
CA ASP A 186 -88.68 -17.46 -13.30
C ASP A 186 -87.94 -17.14 -14.61
N SER A 187 -88.66 -16.58 -15.55
CA SER A 187 -88.22 -16.09 -16.85
C SER A 187 -87.57 -14.68 -16.76
N LYS A 188 -86.79 -14.42 -15.72
CA LYS A 188 -85.99 -13.22 -15.60
C LYS A 188 -84.54 -13.53 -15.90
N SER A 189 -83.89 -12.75 -16.75
CA SER A 189 -82.48 -12.85 -16.96
C SER A 189 -81.81 -12.56 -15.64
N GLN A 190 -81.25 -13.59 -14.99
CA GLN A 190 -80.51 -13.48 -13.76
C GLN A 190 -79.03 -13.38 -14.12
N ASN A 191 -78.31 -12.49 -13.49
CA ASN A 191 -76.87 -12.45 -13.60
C ASN A 191 -76.30 -13.52 -12.66
N TYR A 192 -75.29 -14.23 -13.15
CA TYR A 192 -74.50 -15.18 -12.35
C TYR A 192 -73.11 -14.65 -12.09
N TYR A 193 -72.58 -14.95 -10.92
CA TYR A 193 -71.20 -14.68 -10.58
C TYR A 193 -70.42 -15.99 -10.48
N VAL A 194 -69.28 -16.04 -11.13
CA VAL A 194 -68.38 -17.17 -11.10
C VAL A 194 -67.17 -16.84 -10.30
N PHE A 195 -66.94 -17.59 -9.24
CA PHE A 195 -65.72 -17.51 -8.42
C PHE A 195 -64.78 -18.62 -8.85
N VAL A 196 -63.60 -18.27 -9.35
CA VAL A 196 -62.52 -19.21 -9.61
C VAL A 196 -61.44 -18.96 -8.54
N PHE A 197 -61.02 -20.03 -7.88
CA PHE A 197 -60.04 -19.97 -6.83
C PHE A 197 -59.00 -21.08 -6.94
N ALA A 198 -57.76 -20.72 -6.62
CA ALA A 198 -56.61 -21.64 -6.63
C ALA A 198 -56.04 -21.74 -5.21
N ASN A 199 -55.76 -22.95 -4.76
CA ASN A 199 -55.10 -23.17 -3.47
C ASN A 199 -53.59 -22.86 -3.58
N VAL A 200 -53.14 -21.80 -2.92
CA VAL A 200 -51.73 -21.38 -2.91
C VAL A 200 -50.99 -21.76 -1.63
N THR A 201 -51.63 -22.53 -0.73
CA THR A 201 -51.03 -23.00 0.54
C THR A 201 -49.82 -23.87 0.35
N PRO A 202 -49.82 -24.92 -0.55
CA PRO A 202 -48.62 -25.78 -0.71
C PRO A 202 -47.34 -25.02 -1.03
N ILE A 203 -47.50 -23.84 -1.60
CA ILE A 203 -46.40 -22.98 -2.02
C ILE A 203 -45.88 -22.14 -0.87
N ALA A 204 -46.76 -21.66 0.02
CA ALA A 204 -46.31 -20.98 1.24
C ALA A 204 -45.48 -21.92 2.13
N ASP A 205 -45.87 -23.19 2.17
CA ASP A 205 -45.11 -24.22 2.88
C ASP A 205 -43.77 -24.50 2.18
N PHE A 206 -43.76 -24.62 0.86
CA PHE A 206 -42.56 -24.79 0.06
C PHE A 206 -41.58 -23.60 0.21
N GLU A 207 -42.11 -22.36 0.17
CA GLU A 207 -41.30 -21.13 0.48
C GLU A 207 -40.65 -21.25 1.85
N THR A 208 -41.37 -21.69 2.85
CA THR A 208 -40.89 -21.87 4.21
C THR A 208 -39.78 -22.93 4.29
N TYR A 209 -39.97 -24.10 3.67
CA TYR A 209 -38.98 -25.18 3.62
C TYR A 209 -37.68 -24.73 2.90
N ILE A 210 -37.80 -24.06 1.76
CA ILE A 210 -36.63 -23.52 1.05
C ILE A 210 -35.89 -22.48 1.89
N ASN A 211 -36.61 -21.60 2.59
CA ASN A 211 -36.00 -20.62 3.45
C ASN A 211 -35.22 -21.27 4.62
N TYR A 212 -35.76 -22.33 5.24
CA TYR A 212 -35.03 -23.10 6.25
C TYR A 212 -33.79 -23.79 5.67
N LEU A 213 -33.90 -24.34 4.46
CA LEU A 213 -32.76 -24.97 3.77
C LEU A 213 -31.67 -23.94 3.47
N LEU A 214 -32.03 -22.78 2.92
CA LEU A 214 -31.09 -21.68 2.64
C LEU A 214 -30.44 -21.15 3.92
N LEU A 215 -31.21 -20.98 5.01
CA LEU A 215 -30.69 -20.56 6.30
C LEU A 215 -29.69 -21.58 6.87
N SER A 216 -30.02 -22.88 6.79
CA SER A 216 -29.14 -23.96 7.25
C SER A 216 -27.83 -23.98 6.47
N LEU A 217 -27.91 -23.83 5.15
CA LEU A 217 -26.73 -23.73 4.27
C LEU A 217 -25.88 -22.51 4.63
N MET A 218 -26.50 -21.35 4.89
CA MET A 218 -25.82 -20.13 5.32
C MET A 218 -25.03 -20.36 6.62
N VAL A 219 -25.63 -21.02 7.60
CA VAL A 219 -24.97 -21.34 8.87
C VAL A 219 -23.76 -22.25 8.65
N ILE A 220 -23.91 -23.29 7.83
CA ILE A 220 -22.81 -24.22 7.53
C ILE A 220 -21.65 -23.49 6.83
N VAL A 221 -21.93 -22.73 5.78
CA VAL A 221 -20.92 -21.96 5.04
C VAL A 221 -20.26 -20.91 5.95
N GLY A 222 -21.06 -20.24 6.80
CA GLY A 222 -20.56 -19.29 7.80
C GLY A 222 -19.59 -19.92 8.79
N LEU A 223 -19.91 -21.12 9.31
CA LEU A 223 -19.03 -21.86 10.21
C LEU A 223 -17.72 -22.27 9.53
N ILE A 224 -17.80 -22.77 8.29
CA ILE A 224 -16.59 -23.11 7.51
C ILE A 224 -15.72 -21.88 7.29
N ALA A 225 -16.34 -20.75 6.92
CA ALA A 225 -15.61 -19.49 6.74
C ALA A 225 -14.93 -19.03 8.03
N ILE A 226 -15.62 -19.07 9.17
CA ILE A 226 -15.04 -18.69 10.49
C ILE A 226 -13.86 -19.60 10.82
N ILE A 227 -13.99 -20.91 10.65
CA ILE A 227 -12.91 -21.88 10.93
C ILE A 227 -11.71 -21.60 10.03
N THR A 228 -11.93 -21.40 8.72
CA THR A 228 -10.87 -21.14 7.75
C THR A 228 -10.13 -19.83 8.08
N ILE A 229 -10.87 -18.76 8.37
CA ILE A 229 -10.32 -17.48 8.79
C ILE A 229 -9.50 -17.65 10.08
N PHE A 230 -10.00 -18.37 11.06
CA PHE A 230 -9.32 -18.59 12.34
C PHE A 230 -8.01 -19.37 12.16
N LEU A 231 -8.00 -20.43 11.35
CA LEU A 231 -6.80 -21.24 11.08
C LEU A 231 -5.74 -20.44 10.32
N THR A 232 -6.17 -19.67 9.29
CA THR A 232 -5.27 -18.81 8.50
C THR A 232 -4.67 -17.71 9.37
N SER A 233 -5.46 -17.08 10.24
CA SER A 233 -4.97 -16.07 11.17
C SER A 233 -3.92 -16.61 12.13
N ARG A 234 -4.14 -17.79 12.71
CA ARG A 234 -3.15 -18.39 13.60
C ARG A 234 -1.81 -18.65 12.91
N LYS A 235 -1.85 -19.11 11.65
CA LYS A 235 -0.62 -19.30 10.85
C LYS A 235 0.08 -17.96 10.61
N LEU A 236 -0.67 -16.94 10.22
CA LEU A 236 -0.13 -15.61 9.95
C LEU A 236 0.48 -14.96 11.20
N ASP A 237 -0.21 -15.02 12.37
CA ASP A 237 0.29 -14.51 13.65
C ASP A 237 1.63 -15.16 14.05
N LYS A 238 1.79 -16.48 13.81
CA LYS A 238 3.05 -17.19 14.07
C LYS A 238 4.20 -16.65 13.21
N HIS A 239 3.96 -16.46 11.91
CA HIS A 239 4.98 -15.96 10.99
C HIS A 239 5.32 -14.48 11.23
N PHE A 240 4.34 -13.64 11.55
CA PHE A 240 4.60 -12.26 11.99
C PHE A 240 5.39 -12.21 13.29
N GLY A 241 5.09 -13.10 14.24
CA GLY A 241 5.85 -13.22 15.47
C GLY A 241 7.31 -13.61 15.22
N ALA A 242 7.55 -14.59 14.34
CA ALA A 242 8.88 -15.00 13.93
C ALA A 242 9.66 -13.87 13.23
N LEU A 243 9.06 -13.21 12.25
CA LEU A 243 9.68 -12.06 11.57
C LEU A 243 10.01 -10.92 12.54
N LYS A 244 9.09 -10.59 13.45
CA LYS A 244 9.33 -9.57 14.49
C LYS A 244 10.50 -9.95 15.39
N SER A 245 10.58 -11.22 15.84
CA SER A 245 11.68 -11.70 16.68
C SER A 245 13.01 -11.68 15.93
N TYR A 246 13.01 -12.04 14.65
CA TYR A 246 14.16 -11.95 13.76
C TYR A 246 14.66 -10.49 13.64
N ILE A 247 13.79 -9.55 13.30
CA ILE A 247 14.15 -8.11 13.21
C ILE A 247 14.72 -7.58 14.54
N LEU A 248 14.14 -7.98 15.68
CA LEU A 248 14.64 -7.58 16.99
C LEU A 248 16.02 -8.19 17.30
N ARG A 249 16.26 -9.44 16.96
CA ARG A 249 17.58 -10.09 17.11
C ARG A 249 18.66 -9.45 16.26
N VAL A 250 18.31 -9.15 14.97
CA VAL A 250 19.19 -8.38 14.08
C VAL A 250 19.52 -7.00 14.68
N GLY A 251 18.51 -6.27 15.15
CA GLY A 251 18.73 -4.95 15.75
C GLY A 251 19.50 -4.97 17.07
N ASN A 252 19.39 -6.04 17.86
CA ASN A 252 20.11 -6.24 19.11
C ASN A 252 21.51 -6.87 18.92
N ARG A 253 21.88 -7.27 17.70
CA ARG A 253 23.12 -7.98 17.38
C ARG A 253 23.29 -9.27 18.20
N GLU A 254 22.24 -10.03 18.41
CA GLU A 254 22.26 -11.29 19.16
C GLU A 254 22.76 -12.43 18.26
N GLY A 255 24.07 -12.68 18.24
CA GLY A 255 24.68 -13.89 17.71
C GLY A 255 24.75 -14.00 16.17
N ASP A 256 25.19 -15.18 15.71
CA ASP A 256 25.29 -15.56 14.30
C ASP A 256 23.87 -15.77 13.75
N LEU A 257 23.30 -14.73 13.14
CA LEU A 257 21.94 -14.73 12.63
C LEU A 257 21.90 -15.46 11.29
N GLN A 258 21.61 -16.75 11.34
CA GLN A 258 21.28 -17.50 10.12
C GLN A 258 19.95 -16.97 9.55
N PRO A 259 19.85 -16.78 8.21
CA PRO A 259 18.60 -16.32 7.60
C PRO A 259 17.48 -17.33 7.90
N GLU A 260 16.44 -16.88 8.60
CA GLU A 260 15.25 -17.69 8.84
C GLU A 260 14.46 -17.83 7.53
N ASN A 261 14.23 -19.08 7.10
CA ASN A 261 13.34 -19.36 5.98
C ASN A 261 11.88 -19.25 6.44
N PHE A 262 11.21 -18.21 5.99
CA PHE A 262 9.78 -18.01 6.25
C PHE A 262 8.94 -18.78 5.20
N ALA A 263 7.76 -19.27 5.60
CA ALA A 263 6.87 -20.03 4.71
C ALA A 263 6.25 -19.17 3.58
N TYR A 264 6.29 -17.84 3.70
CA TYR A 264 5.75 -16.91 2.71
C TYR A 264 6.89 -16.12 2.06
N ARG A 265 6.83 -15.98 0.74
CA ARG A 265 7.81 -15.26 -0.07
C ARG A 265 8.00 -13.82 0.39
N GLU A 266 6.91 -13.12 0.71
CA GLU A 266 6.92 -11.73 1.15
C GLU A 266 7.69 -11.54 2.48
N PHE A 267 7.59 -12.50 3.38
CA PHE A 267 8.37 -12.47 4.62
C PHE A 267 9.86 -12.74 4.39
N ASN A 268 10.21 -13.60 3.43
CA ASN A 268 11.60 -13.82 3.03
C ASN A 268 12.20 -12.56 2.39
N GLU A 269 11.46 -11.86 1.54
CA GLU A 269 11.90 -10.60 0.92
C GLU A 269 12.15 -9.51 1.98
N VAL A 270 11.27 -9.39 2.97
CA VAL A 270 11.48 -8.47 4.10
C VAL A 270 12.68 -8.90 4.94
N GLY A 271 12.83 -10.20 5.23
CA GLY A 271 13.97 -10.75 5.96
C GLY A 271 15.31 -10.42 5.28
N GLN A 272 15.41 -10.66 3.98
CA GLN A 272 16.60 -10.32 3.17
C GLN A 272 16.88 -8.80 3.13
N THR A 273 15.83 -7.98 3.08
CA THR A 273 15.99 -6.53 3.11
C THR A 273 16.56 -6.06 4.46
N VAL A 274 16.09 -6.63 5.56
CA VAL A 274 16.61 -6.35 6.91
C VAL A 274 18.06 -6.79 7.05
N GLU A 275 18.42 -7.95 6.48
CA GLU A 275 19.80 -8.45 6.46
C GLU A 275 20.73 -7.50 5.71
N LYS A 276 20.38 -7.12 4.49
CA LYS A 276 21.13 -6.12 3.71
C LYS A 276 21.30 -4.80 4.47
N MET A 277 20.23 -4.32 5.13
CA MET A 277 20.29 -3.11 5.93
C MET A 277 21.25 -3.28 7.12
N ASN A 278 21.25 -4.43 7.78
CA ASN A 278 22.20 -4.71 8.86
C ASN A 278 23.65 -4.72 8.37
N ASP A 279 23.92 -5.39 7.24
CA ASP A 279 25.26 -5.41 6.63
C ASP A 279 25.75 -4.02 6.28
N MET A 280 24.87 -3.15 5.75
CA MET A 280 25.18 -1.75 5.49
C MET A 280 25.49 -0.97 6.78
N ILE A 281 24.71 -1.20 7.85
CA ILE A 281 24.95 -0.55 9.15
C ILE A 281 26.28 -1.02 9.73
N ASP A 282 26.59 -2.30 9.67
CA ASP A 282 27.84 -2.86 10.19
C ASP A 282 29.04 -2.37 9.39
N ALA A 283 28.94 -2.32 8.06
CA ALA A 283 29.98 -1.73 7.19
C ALA A 283 30.24 -0.26 7.53
N ASN A 284 29.17 0.52 7.71
CA ASN A 284 29.28 1.93 8.07
C ASN A 284 29.93 2.11 9.45
N GLN A 285 29.51 1.32 10.44
CA GLN A 285 30.12 1.41 11.78
C GLN A 285 31.61 1.02 11.79
N ARG A 286 32.00 -0.03 11.05
CA ARG A 286 33.41 -0.40 10.89
C ARG A 286 34.19 0.72 10.24
N SER A 287 33.64 1.31 9.18
CA SER A 287 34.25 2.47 8.51
C SER A 287 34.45 3.66 9.49
N GLN A 288 33.40 3.99 10.27
CA GLN A 288 33.52 5.03 11.30
C GLN A 288 34.57 4.71 12.38
N GLN A 289 34.60 3.47 12.85
CA GLN A 289 35.55 3.04 13.87
C GLN A 289 37.01 3.16 13.35
N LEU A 290 37.24 2.67 12.12
CA LEU A 290 38.56 2.81 11.47
C LEU A 290 38.92 4.28 11.26
N PHE A 291 37.94 5.11 10.86
CA PHE A 291 38.14 6.55 10.71
C PHE A 291 38.62 7.22 12.02
N PHE A 292 37.94 6.96 13.15
CA PHE A 292 38.35 7.51 14.45
C PHE A 292 39.70 6.96 14.92
N GLN A 293 39.95 5.68 14.70
CA GLN A 293 41.24 5.06 15.07
C GLN A 293 42.38 5.66 14.28
N ASN A 294 42.27 5.79 12.96
CA ASN A 294 43.26 6.35 12.10
C ASN A 294 43.50 7.86 12.38
N SER A 295 42.39 8.63 12.54
CA SER A 295 42.47 10.04 12.92
C SER A 295 43.26 10.23 14.21
N SER A 296 43.03 9.40 15.22
CA SER A 296 43.73 9.46 16.49
C SER A 296 45.23 9.17 16.34
N HIS A 297 45.58 8.19 15.49
CA HIS A 297 46.99 7.88 15.21
C HIS A 297 47.70 9.01 14.45
N GLU A 298 47.05 9.59 13.43
CA GLU A 298 47.59 10.68 12.62
C GLU A 298 47.75 11.98 13.41
N LEU A 299 46.93 12.24 14.42
CA LEU A 299 47.07 13.38 15.31
C LEU A 299 48.15 13.17 16.38
N ARG A 300 48.37 11.92 16.83
CA ARG A 300 49.32 11.62 17.87
C ARG A 300 50.80 11.85 17.44
N THR A 301 51.15 11.47 16.21
CA THR A 301 52.50 11.52 15.68
C THR A 301 53.06 12.95 15.69
N PRO A 302 52.39 13.96 15.06
CA PRO A 302 52.87 15.34 15.09
C PRO A 302 52.86 15.94 16.52
N LEU A 303 51.87 15.57 17.35
CA LEU A 303 51.79 16.02 18.73
C LEU A 303 53.04 15.57 19.55
N MET A 304 53.44 14.30 19.39
CA MET A 304 54.65 13.79 20.04
C MET A 304 55.93 14.48 19.52
N SER A 305 55.99 14.81 18.23
CA SER A 305 57.10 15.59 17.66
C SER A 305 57.16 16.98 18.27
N ILE A 306 56.01 17.70 18.29
CA ILE A 306 55.90 19.02 18.94
C ILE A 306 56.36 18.94 20.40
N GLN A 307 55.86 17.98 21.16
CA GLN A 307 56.22 17.79 22.55
C GLN A 307 57.71 17.51 22.72
N GLY A 308 58.29 16.61 21.93
CA GLY A 308 59.70 16.26 22.01
C GLY A 308 60.64 17.46 21.72
N TYR A 309 60.36 18.23 20.67
CA TYR A 309 61.15 19.42 20.34
C TYR A 309 60.95 20.54 21.39
N ALA A 310 59.72 20.72 21.89
CA ALA A 310 59.46 21.69 22.95
C ALA A 310 60.18 21.32 24.27
N GLU A 311 60.26 20.05 24.65
CA GLU A 311 60.98 19.53 25.79
C GLU A 311 62.51 19.71 25.58
N ALA A 312 62.99 19.43 24.36
CA ALA A 312 64.43 19.64 24.04
C ALA A 312 64.85 21.10 24.17
N ILE A 313 64.05 22.05 23.71
CA ILE A 313 64.28 23.50 23.90
C ILE A 313 64.25 23.84 25.40
N LYS A 314 63.24 23.34 26.13
CA LYS A 314 63.09 23.66 27.56
C LYS A 314 64.23 23.16 28.42
N GLU A 315 64.80 21.98 28.13
CA GLU A 315 65.91 21.38 28.84
C GLU A 315 67.28 21.86 28.33
N GLY A 316 67.33 22.72 27.29
CA GLY A 316 68.57 23.28 26.72
C GLY A 316 69.42 22.24 25.99
N VAL A 317 68.76 21.13 25.49
CA VAL A 317 69.48 20.05 24.77
C VAL A 317 69.21 20.08 23.27
N ALA A 318 68.42 21.02 22.78
CA ALA A 318 68.23 21.23 21.34
C ALA A 318 69.53 21.65 20.67
N ALA A 319 69.88 21.08 19.51
CA ALA A 319 71.09 21.45 18.78
C ALA A 319 70.99 22.90 18.23
N ASP A 320 69.78 23.31 17.81
CA ASP A 320 69.41 24.64 17.39
C ASP A 320 67.94 24.91 17.79
N ASP A 321 67.73 25.91 18.67
CA ASP A 321 66.41 26.29 19.16
C ASP A 321 65.50 26.82 18.04
N GLN A 322 66.11 27.51 17.04
CA GLN A 322 65.40 28.10 15.94
C GLN A 322 64.90 26.99 14.93
N GLU A 323 65.74 25.99 14.69
CA GLU A 323 65.37 24.82 13.92
C GLU A 323 64.29 24.01 14.64
N ALA A 324 64.41 23.74 15.92
CA ALA A 324 63.44 23.08 16.75
C ALA A 324 62.07 23.79 16.76
N ALA A 325 62.09 25.12 16.92
CA ALA A 325 60.90 25.96 16.85
C ALA A 325 60.24 25.92 15.45
N SER A 326 61.05 25.87 14.39
CA SER A 326 60.55 25.72 13.02
C SER A 326 59.80 24.37 12.84
N VAL A 327 60.32 23.24 13.35
CA VAL A 327 59.70 21.93 13.32
C VAL A 327 58.38 21.94 14.08
N ILE A 328 58.35 22.57 15.27
CA ILE A 328 57.11 22.71 16.07
C ILE A 328 56.04 23.46 15.26
N LEU A 329 56.40 24.55 14.60
CA LEU A 329 55.49 25.36 13.80
C LEU A 329 54.95 24.58 12.61
N ASP A 330 55.81 23.83 11.91
CA ASP A 330 55.42 23.01 10.76
C ASP A 330 54.48 21.84 11.17
N GLU A 331 54.77 21.15 12.26
CA GLU A 331 53.94 20.09 12.78
C GLU A 331 52.57 20.62 13.29
N SER A 332 52.56 21.83 13.90
CA SER A 332 51.32 22.50 14.30
C SER A 332 50.45 22.87 13.10
N ARG A 333 51.04 23.36 12.00
CA ARG A 333 50.30 23.64 10.75
C ARG A 333 49.71 22.38 10.13
N LYS A 334 50.49 21.28 10.07
CA LYS A 334 50.01 19.98 9.59
C LYS A 334 48.84 19.49 10.43
N MET A 335 48.89 19.64 11.77
CA MET A 335 47.76 19.28 12.62
C MET A 335 46.50 20.10 12.32
N ALA A 336 46.65 21.41 12.12
CA ALA A 336 45.53 22.29 11.78
C ALA A 336 44.86 21.87 10.44
N GLU A 337 45.70 21.58 9.42
CA GLU A 337 45.22 21.06 8.13
C GLU A 337 44.44 19.71 8.29
N LEU A 338 44.99 18.78 9.09
CA LEU A 338 44.35 17.49 9.35
C LEU A 338 43.00 17.67 10.06
N VAL A 339 42.91 18.52 11.06
CA VAL A 339 41.67 18.80 11.78
C VAL A 339 40.64 19.42 10.82
N ASP A 340 41.04 20.34 9.94
CA ASP A 340 40.15 20.94 8.97
C ASP A 340 39.64 19.92 7.91
N ASP A 341 40.51 19.00 7.49
CA ASP A 341 40.13 17.89 6.62
C ASP A 341 39.12 16.98 7.30
N ILE A 342 39.32 16.58 8.55
CA ILE A 342 38.39 15.77 9.35
C ILE A 342 37.04 16.46 9.49
N LEU A 343 37.02 17.76 9.83
CA LEU A 343 35.78 18.52 9.96
C LEU A 343 35.05 18.67 8.65
N THR A 344 35.78 18.86 7.55
CA THR A 344 35.15 18.93 6.22
C THR A 344 34.50 17.61 5.82
N LEU A 345 35.24 16.50 5.99
CA LEU A 345 34.68 15.17 5.70
C LEU A 345 33.46 14.87 6.56
N SER A 346 33.51 15.20 7.86
CA SER A 346 32.38 15.02 8.78
C SER A 346 31.14 15.85 8.38
N LYS A 347 31.36 17.09 7.91
CA LYS A 347 30.28 17.94 7.40
C LYS A 347 29.69 17.40 6.11
N MET A 348 30.51 16.83 5.25
CA MET A 348 30.04 16.22 3.99
C MET A 348 29.24 14.93 4.21
N GLU A 349 29.63 14.09 5.15
CA GLU A 349 28.87 12.88 5.52
C GLU A 349 27.49 13.20 6.12
N SER A 350 27.35 14.39 6.69
CA SER A 350 26.04 14.86 7.15
C SER A 350 25.21 15.29 5.94
N ALA A 351 24.25 14.45 5.54
CA ALA A 351 23.30 14.70 4.42
C ALA A 351 22.48 16.01 4.56
N GLN A 352 22.74 16.82 5.58
CA GLN A 352 21.97 18.01 5.92
C GLN A 352 22.53 19.32 5.35
N GLN A 353 23.71 19.31 4.75
CA GLN A 353 24.29 20.54 4.24
C GLN A 353 24.17 20.61 2.71
N PRO A 354 23.24 21.42 2.16
CA PRO A 354 23.11 21.60 0.72
C PRO A 354 24.38 22.29 0.15
N LEU A 355 24.73 21.97 -1.09
CA LEU A 355 25.75 22.66 -1.84
C LEU A 355 25.34 24.13 -2.03
N LYS A 356 26.33 25.03 -1.97
CA LYS A 356 26.16 26.44 -2.32
C LYS A 356 26.52 26.61 -3.79
N LEU A 357 25.55 26.36 -4.66
CA LEU A 357 25.76 26.43 -6.10
C LEU A 357 25.86 27.89 -6.55
N GLU A 358 26.93 28.21 -7.24
CA GLU A 358 27.24 29.52 -7.82
C GLU A 358 27.74 29.30 -9.25
N ASN A 359 27.49 30.27 -10.15
CA ASN A 359 28.06 30.24 -11.50
C ASN A 359 29.42 30.93 -11.49
N PHE A 360 30.43 30.24 -11.95
CA PHE A 360 31.79 30.78 -12.04
C PHE A 360 32.55 30.19 -13.25
N ASN A 361 33.63 30.89 -13.68
CA ASN A 361 34.50 30.43 -14.73
C ASN A 361 35.53 29.42 -14.19
N MET A 362 35.44 28.16 -14.63
CA MET A 362 36.37 27.12 -14.20
C MET A 362 37.83 27.41 -14.60
N VAL A 363 38.04 28.06 -15.74
CA VAL A 363 39.39 28.39 -16.22
C VAL A 363 40.07 29.37 -15.26
N ASP A 364 39.34 30.39 -14.79
CA ASP A 364 39.85 31.34 -13.79
C ASP A 364 40.22 30.63 -12.49
N LEU A 365 39.36 29.75 -12.00
CA LEU A 365 39.60 28.95 -10.81
C LEU A 365 40.86 28.08 -10.94
N LEU A 366 41.07 27.44 -12.08
CA LEU A 366 42.27 26.61 -12.34
C LEU A 366 43.55 27.45 -12.37
N TYR A 367 43.47 28.68 -12.92
CA TYR A 367 44.60 29.62 -12.87
C TYR A 367 44.89 30.07 -11.45
N ASP A 368 43.88 30.44 -10.66
CA ASP A 368 44.04 30.90 -9.28
C ASP A 368 44.65 29.81 -8.39
N VAL A 369 44.17 28.57 -8.46
CA VAL A 369 44.73 27.47 -7.68
C VAL A 369 46.19 27.17 -8.10
N SER A 370 46.49 27.17 -9.40
CA SER A 370 47.85 26.93 -9.87
C SER A 370 48.79 28.06 -9.46
N TRP A 371 48.31 29.30 -9.47
CA TRP A 371 49.06 30.48 -9.00
C TRP A 371 49.43 30.40 -7.53
N HIS A 372 48.50 29.96 -6.66
CA HIS A 372 48.76 29.76 -5.23
C HIS A 372 49.86 28.69 -4.97
N LEU A 373 50.01 27.72 -5.86
CA LEU A 373 51.03 26.66 -5.76
C LEU A 373 52.32 27.01 -6.46
N LYS A 374 52.40 28.12 -7.21
CA LYS A 374 53.54 28.51 -8.04
C LYS A 374 54.84 28.64 -7.23
N ALA A 375 54.82 29.30 -6.08
CA ALA A 375 56.01 29.45 -5.25
C ALA A 375 56.61 28.10 -4.80
N LYS A 376 55.75 27.09 -4.49
CA LYS A 376 56.19 25.74 -4.16
C LYS A 376 56.72 24.98 -5.39
N ALA A 377 56.14 25.20 -6.55
CA ALA A 377 56.57 24.63 -7.81
C ALA A 377 57.91 25.22 -8.25
N ASP A 378 58.05 26.55 -8.22
CA ASP A 378 59.28 27.24 -8.59
C ASP A 378 60.45 26.84 -7.68
N ALA A 379 60.25 26.70 -6.36
CA ALA A 379 61.26 26.22 -5.42
C ALA A 379 61.75 24.80 -5.73
N ARG A 380 60.98 24.01 -6.48
CA ARG A 380 61.33 22.67 -6.96
C ARG A 380 61.75 22.63 -8.45
N GLY A 381 61.76 23.78 -9.12
CA GLY A 381 62.12 23.88 -10.55
C GLY A 381 61.06 23.27 -11.47
N LEU A 382 59.79 23.23 -11.03
CA LEU A 382 58.67 22.68 -11.80
C LEU A 382 58.03 23.76 -12.67
N VAL A 383 57.44 23.31 -13.81
CA VAL A 383 56.74 24.17 -14.77
C VAL A 383 55.28 23.77 -14.82
N PHE A 384 54.37 24.77 -14.72
CA PHE A 384 52.95 24.56 -14.99
C PHE A 384 52.66 24.76 -16.49
N GLU A 385 52.03 23.76 -17.14
CA GLU A 385 51.52 23.88 -18.50
C GLU A 385 49.99 23.93 -18.48
N HIS A 386 49.42 25.02 -19.01
CA HIS A 386 48.00 25.20 -19.12
C HIS A 386 47.55 24.98 -20.56
N ARG A 387 46.54 24.14 -20.76
CA ARG A 387 45.97 23.79 -22.07
C ARG A 387 44.44 23.84 -22.01
N PHE A 388 43.86 25.01 -22.20
CA PHE A 388 42.42 25.21 -22.16
C PHE A 388 41.86 25.34 -23.57
N ALA A 389 40.71 24.65 -23.83
CA ALA A 389 40.03 24.73 -25.10
C ALA A 389 39.32 26.07 -25.33
N SER A 390 39.02 26.80 -24.25
CA SER A 390 38.41 28.13 -24.24
C SER A 390 38.92 28.89 -23.02
N ASP A 391 39.01 30.23 -23.11
CA ASP A 391 39.33 31.09 -21.98
C ASP A 391 38.18 31.26 -20.99
N TYR A 392 37.00 30.76 -21.35
CA TYR A 392 35.78 30.89 -20.55
C TYR A 392 34.94 29.60 -20.59
N LEU A 393 34.79 28.96 -19.43
CA LEU A 393 33.99 27.74 -19.26
C LEU A 393 33.18 27.89 -17.97
N ASP A 394 31.89 28.28 -18.13
CA ASP A 394 30.95 28.43 -17.01
C ASP A 394 30.47 27.10 -16.49
N ILE A 395 30.40 26.99 -15.16
CA ILE A 395 29.85 25.85 -14.44
C ILE A 395 29.04 26.34 -13.24
N GLU A 396 27.96 25.65 -12.93
CA GLU A 396 27.15 25.82 -11.71
C GLU A 396 27.61 24.80 -10.66
N ALA A 397 28.38 25.23 -9.64
CA ALA A 397 28.91 24.33 -8.61
C ALA A 397 29.19 25.12 -7.30
N ASP A 398 29.55 24.40 -6.22
CA ASP A 398 30.10 25.03 -5.02
C ASP A 398 31.57 25.32 -5.25
N GLU A 399 31.86 26.59 -5.61
CA GLU A 399 33.19 27.07 -6.01
C GLU A 399 34.25 26.69 -4.99
N LYS A 400 33.98 26.90 -3.68
CA LYS A 400 34.93 26.62 -2.60
C LYS A 400 35.28 25.15 -2.44
N LEU A 401 34.26 24.27 -2.66
CA LEU A 401 34.51 22.85 -2.60
C LEU A 401 35.28 22.38 -3.83
N ILE A 402 34.92 22.87 -5.01
CA ILE A 402 35.69 22.56 -6.24
C ILE A 402 37.10 23.06 -6.18
N GLU A 403 37.32 24.31 -5.71
CA GLU A 403 38.67 24.86 -5.43
C GLU A 403 39.47 23.89 -4.54
N ARG A 404 38.89 23.44 -3.43
CA ARG A 404 39.54 22.49 -2.51
C ARG A 404 39.88 21.16 -3.20
N ALA A 405 39.00 20.62 -3.99
CA ALA A 405 39.21 19.36 -4.75
C ALA A 405 40.39 19.50 -5.71
N ILE A 406 40.44 20.60 -6.48
CA ILE A 406 41.49 20.90 -7.45
C ILE A 406 42.82 21.16 -6.71
N ALA A 407 42.78 21.93 -5.63
CA ALA A 407 43.99 22.22 -4.81
C ALA A 407 44.60 20.95 -4.22
N ASN A 408 43.80 20.01 -3.76
CA ASN A 408 44.29 18.73 -3.26
C ASN A 408 45.03 17.92 -4.35
N ILE A 409 44.46 17.84 -5.56
CA ILE A 409 45.10 17.11 -6.67
C ILE A 409 46.37 17.85 -7.14
N LEU A 410 46.31 19.17 -7.36
CA LEU A 410 47.45 19.95 -7.80
C LEU A 410 48.59 19.97 -6.77
N SER A 411 48.27 20.04 -5.47
CA SER A 411 49.25 19.89 -4.40
C SER A 411 49.98 18.54 -4.45
N ASN A 412 49.25 17.46 -4.74
CA ASN A 412 49.84 16.14 -4.98
C ASN A 412 50.67 16.12 -6.26
N ALA A 413 50.16 16.68 -7.36
CA ALA A 413 50.90 16.80 -8.62
C ALA A 413 52.23 17.54 -8.42
N VAL A 414 52.21 18.71 -7.75
CA VAL A 414 53.44 19.47 -7.41
C VAL A 414 54.37 18.65 -6.53
N ARG A 415 53.89 17.84 -5.60
CA ARG A 415 54.71 17.01 -4.72
C ARG A 415 55.44 15.90 -5.48
N TYR A 416 54.78 15.23 -6.40
CA TYR A 416 55.30 14.03 -7.07
C TYR A 416 55.92 14.30 -8.43
N ALA A 417 55.68 15.48 -9.04
CA ALA A 417 56.27 15.85 -10.33
C ALA A 417 57.81 15.86 -10.30
N LYS A 418 58.40 15.52 -11.44
CA LYS A 418 59.83 15.67 -11.70
C LYS A 418 60.17 16.99 -12.35
N LYS A 419 59.34 17.45 -13.32
CA LYS A 419 59.59 18.72 -14.07
C LYS A 419 58.31 19.44 -14.42
N THR A 420 57.24 18.74 -14.75
CA THR A 420 56.06 19.34 -15.37
C THR A 420 54.76 18.95 -14.65
N VAL A 421 53.87 19.92 -14.43
CA VAL A 421 52.48 19.71 -14.03
C VAL A 421 51.60 20.30 -15.12
N SER A 422 50.75 19.49 -15.74
CA SER A 422 49.88 19.93 -16.83
C SER A 422 48.43 20.01 -16.36
N ILE A 423 47.73 21.06 -16.77
CA ILE A 423 46.35 21.36 -16.42
C ILE A 423 45.60 21.58 -17.75
N SER A 424 44.58 20.79 -17.99
CA SER A 424 43.70 21.01 -19.14
C SER A 424 42.24 20.98 -18.74
N CYS A 425 41.43 21.73 -19.47
CA CYS A 425 39.99 21.77 -19.28
C CYS A 425 39.28 21.90 -20.63
N GLU A 426 38.31 21.04 -20.87
CA GLU A 426 37.52 21.03 -22.11
C GLU A 426 36.07 20.66 -21.85
N LEU A 427 35.20 21.14 -22.75
CA LEU A 427 33.79 20.82 -22.75
C LEU A 427 33.55 19.61 -23.64
N LEU A 428 32.94 18.56 -23.08
CA LEU A 428 32.53 17.36 -23.84
C LEU A 428 31.16 17.56 -24.51
N GLU A 429 30.87 16.80 -25.57
CA GLU A 429 29.63 16.88 -26.35
C GLU A 429 28.34 16.63 -25.50
N ASN A 430 28.44 15.96 -24.36
CA ASN A 430 27.36 15.62 -23.45
C ASN A 430 27.06 16.66 -22.36
N GLN A 431 27.50 17.91 -22.51
CA GLN A 431 27.40 18.97 -21.50
C GLN A 431 28.14 18.64 -20.18
N MET A 432 29.16 17.85 -20.25
CA MET A 432 30.09 17.58 -19.15
C MET A 432 31.37 18.36 -19.35
N LEU A 433 31.90 18.91 -18.28
CA LEU A 433 33.21 19.55 -18.23
C LEU A 433 34.25 18.49 -17.84
N GLU A 434 35.28 18.28 -18.64
CA GLU A 434 36.42 17.44 -18.30
C GLU A 434 37.61 18.27 -17.88
N ILE A 435 38.15 17.99 -16.69
CA ILE A 435 39.36 18.60 -16.15
C ILE A 435 40.41 17.52 -16.00
N ARG A 436 41.58 17.73 -16.61
CA ARG A 436 42.70 16.80 -16.51
C ARG A 436 43.87 17.49 -15.79
N LEU A 437 44.30 16.88 -14.70
CA LEU A 437 45.40 17.35 -13.88
C LEU A 437 46.49 16.29 -13.86
N SER A 438 47.62 16.52 -14.53
CA SER A 438 48.64 15.50 -14.68
C SER A 438 50.04 15.97 -14.24
N ASN A 439 50.88 15.04 -13.92
CA ASN A 439 52.27 15.25 -13.58
C ASN A 439 53.18 14.12 -14.10
N ASP A 440 54.45 14.44 -14.42
CA ASP A 440 55.49 13.54 -14.91
C ASP A 440 56.24 12.76 -13.80
N GLY A 441 55.52 12.42 -12.72
CA GLY A 441 56.08 11.78 -11.55
C GLY A 441 56.33 10.28 -11.68
N LYS A 442 56.43 9.60 -10.53
CA LYS A 442 56.54 8.13 -10.46
C LYS A 442 55.19 7.50 -10.75
N THR A 443 55.17 6.41 -11.53
CA THR A 443 53.97 5.62 -11.86
C THR A 443 53.31 5.09 -10.59
N ILE A 444 51.99 5.18 -10.50
CA ILE A 444 51.19 4.60 -9.44
C ILE A 444 50.85 3.15 -9.81
N SER A 445 51.14 2.19 -8.93
CA SER A 445 50.85 0.79 -9.19
C SER A 445 49.32 0.54 -9.28
N ASP A 446 48.89 -0.51 -10.03
CA ASP A 446 47.48 -0.84 -10.14
C ASP A 446 46.85 -1.19 -8.79
N LYS A 447 47.64 -1.75 -7.87
CA LYS A 447 47.20 -1.98 -6.48
C LYS A 447 46.91 -0.68 -5.75
N ASP A 448 47.78 0.31 -5.90
CA ASP A 448 47.59 1.62 -5.22
C ASP A 448 46.46 2.42 -5.85
N LYS A 449 46.30 2.35 -7.20
CA LYS A 449 45.20 3.00 -7.91
C LYS A 449 43.82 2.56 -7.37
N ALA A 450 43.67 1.27 -7.05
CA ALA A 450 42.39 0.72 -6.53
C ALA A 450 42.01 1.33 -5.15
N HIS A 451 42.98 1.76 -4.37
CA HIS A 451 42.77 2.26 -2.99
C HIS A 451 43.03 3.74 -2.82
N LEU A 452 43.44 4.43 -3.87
CA LEU A 452 43.93 5.83 -3.81
C LEU A 452 42.91 6.82 -3.25
N PHE A 453 41.64 6.56 -3.43
CA PHE A 453 40.52 7.39 -2.91
C PHE A 453 39.97 6.89 -1.57
N GLU A 454 40.55 5.83 -1.01
CA GLU A 454 40.18 5.38 0.33
C GLU A 454 40.74 6.29 1.40
N ARG A 455 40.01 6.47 2.49
CA ARG A 455 40.40 7.32 3.61
C ARG A 455 41.64 6.76 4.30
N PHE A 456 42.62 7.63 4.58
CA PHE A 456 43.90 7.31 5.23
C PHE A 456 44.79 6.37 4.39
N TYR A 457 44.44 6.14 3.12
CA TYR A 457 45.38 5.44 2.25
C TYR A 457 46.56 6.33 1.88
N LYS A 458 47.77 5.82 2.05
CA LYS A 458 49.02 6.55 1.79
C LYS A 458 49.90 5.72 0.85
N GLY A 459 50.32 6.32 -0.25
CA GLY A 459 51.47 5.85 -1.01
C GLY A 459 52.78 6.28 -0.35
N GLU A 460 53.91 5.93 -0.93
CA GLU A 460 55.24 6.35 -0.48
C GLU A 460 55.32 7.89 -0.41
N GLY A 461 55.63 8.45 0.80
CA GLY A 461 55.78 9.89 1.00
C GLY A 461 54.46 10.68 1.08
N GLY A 462 53.31 10.00 1.18
CA GLY A 462 51.98 10.65 1.30
C GLY A 462 51.77 11.38 2.62
N HIS A 463 50.96 12.45 2.62
CA HIS A 463 50.46 13.11 3.83
C HIS A 463 49.47 12.23 4.59
N PHE A 464 48.38 12.78 5.09
CA PHE A 464 47.39 12.11 5.94
C PHE A 464 46.48 11.12 5.21
N GLY A 465 46.48 11.07 3.84
CA GLY A 465 45.65 10.17 3.06
C GLY A 465 44.15 10.49 3.06
N ILE A 466 43.78 11.72 3.40
CA ILE A 466 42.36 12.17 3.45
C ILE A 466 42.01 13.04 2.23
N GLY A 467 42.98 13.81 1.68
CA GLY A 467 42.72 14.80 0.63
C GLY A 467 42.06 14.24 -0.64
N LEU A 468 42.50 13.06 -1.16
CA LEU A 468 41.89 12.45 -2.32
C LEU A 468 40.53 11.84 -2.01
N ALA A 469 40.29 11.34 -0.80
CA ALA A 469 38.99 10.91 -0.34
C ALA A 469 37.98 12.08 -0.27
N ILE A 470 38.40 13.22 0.24
CA ILE A 470 37.62 14.48 0.22
C ILE A 470 37.34 14.89 -1.23
N THR A 471 38.34 14.85 -2.09
CA THR A 471 38.19 15.20 -3.51
C THR A 471 37.10 14.35 -4.16
N LYS A 472 37.17 13.04 -3.99
CA LYS A 472 36.15 12.11 -4.52
C LYS A 472 34.76 12.44 -3.99
N GLU A 473 34.59 12.63 -2.71
CA GLU A 473 33.32 13.00 -2.08
C GLU A 473 32.77 14.33 -2.64
N ILE A 474 33.63 15.34 -2.84
CA ILE A 474 33.24 16.62 -3.45
C ILE A 474 32.69 16.38 -4.86
N ILE A 475 33.44 15.67 -5.69
CA ILE A 475 33.08 15.45 -7.09
C ILE A 475 31.79 14.61 -7.20
N GLU A 476 31.64 13.53 -6.42
CA GLU A 476 30.43 12.72 -6.37
C GLU A 476 29.20 13.52 -5.92
N ARG A 477 29.35 14.42 -4.95
CA ARG A 477 28.27 15.32 -4.52
C ARG A 477 27.84 16.34 -5.58
N HIS A 478 28.72 16.66 -6.51
CA HIS A 478 28.44 17.47 -7.69
C HIS A 478 27.99 16.62 -8.89
N HIS A 479 27.57 15.37 -8.67
CA HIS A 479 27.16 14.44 -9.72
C HIS A 479 28.21 14.20 -10.80
N GLY A 480 29.48 14.40 -10.46
CA GLY A 480 30.65 14.16 -11.28
C GLY A 480 31.31 12.79 -11.01
N ASP A 481 32.35 12.51 -11.75
CA ASP A 481 33.21 11.35 -11.57
C ASP A 481 34.70 11.75 -11.55
N ILE A 482 35.52 10.98 -10.84
CA ILE A 482 36.97 11.15 -10.81
C ILE A 482 37.65 9.82 -11.05
N GLN A 483 38.59 9.83 -11.99
CA GLN A 483 39.39 8.67 -12.36
C GLN A 483 40.89 9.02 -12.33
N VAL A 484 41.75 8.01 -12.20
CA VAL A 484 43.20 8.15 -12.26
C VAL A 484 43.77 7.18 -13.28
N THR A 485 44.59 7.70 -14.15
CA THR A 485 45.46 6.88 -15.06
C THR A 485 46.91 7.22 -14.70
N SER A 486 47.77 6.21 -14.72
CA SER A 486 49.17 6.37 -14.46
C SER A 486 50.01 5.35 -15.24
N ASP A 487 50.98 5.83 -15.96
CA ASP A 487 51.93 5.04 -16.70
C ASP A 487 53.36 5.56 -16.48
N ASP A 488 54.34 5.11 -17.27
CA ASP A 488 55.74 5.53 -17.11
C ASP A 488 56.02 6.98 -17.55
N GLN A 489 55.05 7.64 -18.21
CA GLN A 489 55.17 9.01 -18.72
C GLN A 489 54.50 10.01 -17.80
N GLU A 490 53.25 9.73 -17.38
CA GLU A 490 52.47 10.64 -16.57
C GLU A 490 51.52 9.93 -15.62
N THR A 491 51.16 10.62 -14.53
CA THR A 491 49.99 10.32 -13.71
C THR A 491 48.96 11.41 -13.95
N CYS A 492 47.76 11.06 -14.40
CA CYS A 492 46.67 11.95 -14.76
C CYS A 492 45.43 11.65 -13.96
N PHE A 493 44.90 12.65 -13.26
CA PHE A 493 43.59 12.67 -12.65
C PHE A 493 42.62 13.33 -13.63
N VAL A 494 41.54 12.63 -13.93
CA VAL A 494 40.48 13.06 -14.84
C VAL A 494 39.21 13.28 -14.02
N ILE A 495 38.72 14.50 -13.97
CA ILE A 495 37.50 14.89 -13.31
C ILE A 495 36.46 15.22 -14.39
N THR A 496 35.25 14.69 -14.25
CA THR A 496 34.12 15.08 -15.09
C THR A 496 33.00 15.66 -14.23
N LEU A 497 32.49 16.83 -14.61
CA LEU A 497 31.44 17.54 -13.89
C LEU A 497 30.32 17.96 -14.84
N PRO A 498 29.03 17.88 -14.46
CA PRO A 498 27.96 18.46 -15.26
C PRO A 498 28.04 19.98 -15.20
N LEU A 499 27.73 20.68 -16.32
CA LEU A 499 27.71 22.15 -16.36
C LEU A 499 26.64 22.75 -15.42
N HIS A 500 25.49 22.05 -15.29
CA HIS A 500 24.40 22.43 -14.42
C HIS A 500 24.05 21.30 -13.46
N GLN A 501 23.78 21.63 -12.22
CA GLN A 501 23.34 20.69 -11.19
C GLN A 501 21.81 20.56 -11.23
N HIS A 502 21.28 19.36 -11.44
CA HIS A 502 19.83 19.10 -11.49
C HIS A 502 19.31 18.52 -10.17
#